data_327227459acef6188e7cffde19b24bd2
#
_entry.id   327227459acef6188e7cffde19b24bd2
#
_cell.length_a   1.000
_cell.length_b   1.000
_cell.length_c   1.000
_cell.angle_alpha   90.00
_cell.angle_beta   90.00
_cell.angle_gamma   90.00
#
_symmetry.space_group_name_H-M   'P 1'
#
loop_
_entity.id
_entity.type
_entity.pdbx_description
1 polymer ?
#
loop_
_entity_poly.entity_id
_entity_poly.type
_entity_poly.pdbx_seq_one_letter_code
_entity_poly.pdbx_strand_id
1 'polypeptide(L)'
;MILQAKNISKRYGNHLAVDNIHLQFKRGTFNAILGPNGAGKSTTISMLIGLKQPTQGEIIYEPGTKIGVVFQTSVLDEMLTVRENLIIRAKQYKGLKPNRVSDLIDQLGLSAFQKQKYGTLSGGQKRRVDIARALLSQPDILFLE
;
A
#
# COMPACT_ATOMS: atom_id res chain seq x y z
N MET A 1 -6.90 15.83 9.56
CA MET A 1 -5.58 15.28 9.15
C MET A 1 -5.55 13.80 9.46
N ILE A 2 -5.31 12.97 8.47
CA ILE A 2 -5.34 11.51 8.65
C ILE A 2 -3.99 10.95 9.11
N LEU A 3 -2.88 11.58 8.68
CA LEU A 3 -1.53 11.17 9.00
C LEU A 3 -0.62 12.40 9.07
N GLN A 4 0.22 12.43 10.08
CA GLN A 4 1.22 13.47 10.25
C GLN A 4 2.55 12.87 10.66
N ALA A 5 3.61 13.27 9.98
CA ALA A 5 4.99 12.98 10.37
C ALA A 5 5.63 14.27 10.85
N LYS A 6 6.13 14.28 12.08
CA LYS A 6 6.74 15.47 12.72
C LYS A 6 8.22 15.27 12.90
N ASN A 7 9.00 16.03 12.15
CA ASN A 7 10.46 16.11 12.28
C ASN A 7 11.11 14.71 12.29
N ILE A 8 10.68 13.83 11.38
CA ILE A 8 11.19 12.47 11.32
C ILE A 8 12.55 12.43 10.66
N SER A 9 13.45 11.67 11.25
CA SER A 9 14.77 11.36 10.71
C SER A 9 15.02 9.87 10.83
N LYS A 10 15.79 9.31 9.90
CA LYS A 10 16.23 7.91 9.95
C LYS A 10 17.71 7.82 9.63
N ARG A 11 18.44 7.23 10.56
CA ARG A 11 19.88 7.02 10.45
C ARG A 11 20.18 5.52 10.53
N TYR A 12 21.02 5.06 9.62
CA TYR A 12 21.58 3.71 9.61
C TYR A 12 23.10 3.85 9.85
N GLY A 13 23.53 3.57 11.10
CA GLY A 13 24.94 3.81 11.47
C GLY A 13 25.32 5.27 11.22
N ASN A 14 26.28 5.51 10.31
CA ASN A 14 26.72 6.84 9.93
C ASN A 14 25.94 7.45 8.75
N HIS A 15 25.03 6.68 8.15
CA HIS A 15 24.25 7.14 6.99
C HIS A 15 22.91 7.72 7.44
N LEU A 16 22.69 9.00 7.14
CA LEU A 16 21.44 9.70 7.39
C LEU A 16 20.57 9.58 6.13
N ALA A 17 19.64 8.62 6.16
CA ALA A 17 18.77 8.33 5.02
C ALA A 17 17.64 9.34 4.86
N VAL A 18 17.08 9.82 5.97
CA VAL A 18 16.00 10.83 6.03
C VAL A 18 16.36 11.84 7.11
N ASP A 19 16.26 13.11 6.78
CA ASP A 19 16.69 14.19 7.67
C ASP A 19 15.58 15.21 7.91
N ASN A 20 15.03 15.20 9.11
CA ASN A 20 14.10 16.20 9.64
C ASN A 20 12.94 16.54 8.70
N ILE A 21 12.23 15.54 8.22
CA ILE A 21 11.10 15.72 7.32
C ILE A 21 9.81 15.95 8.11
N HIS A 22 9.00 16.89 7.65
CA HIS A 22 7.69 17.18 8.18
C HIS A 22 6.64 17.01 7.09
N LEU A 23 5.66 16.10 7.28
CA LEU A 23 4.63 15.79 6.30
C LEU A 23 3.25 15.79 6.95
N GLN A 24 2.26 16.23 6.20
CA GLN A 24 0.87 16.23 6.63
C GLN A 24 -0.01 15.74 5.48
N PHE A 25 -0.89 14.79 5.77
CA PHE A 25 -1.80 14.21 4.79
C PHE A 25 -3.24 14.41 5.26
N LYS A 26 -4.08 14.93 4.36
CA LYS A 26 -5.50 15.16 4.62
C LYS A 26 -6.34 14.14 3.86
N ARG A 27 -7.52 13.85 4.40
CA ARG A 27 -8.49 12.99 3.70
C ARG A 27 -8.85 13.58 2.34
N GLY A 28 -9.05 12.71 1.35
CA GLY A 28 -9.45 13.11 0.02
C GLY A 28 -8.38 13.78 -0.81
N THR A 29 -7.10 13.70 -0.39
CA THR A 29 -6.00 14.26 -1.15
C THR A 29 -5.16 13.18 -1.81
N PHE A 30 -4.58 13.50 -2.94
CA PHE A 30 -3.56 12.70 -3.61
C PHE A 30 -2.22 13.40 -3.40
N ASN A 31 -1.24 12.65 -2.89
CA ASN A 31 0.10 13.16 -2.60
C ASN A 31 1.14 12.30 -3.31
N ALA A 32 2.17 12.92 -3.86
CA ALA A 32 3.27 12.22 -4.52
C ALA A 32 4.59 12.59 -3.85
N ILE A 33 5.42 11.56 -3.58
CA ILE A 33 6.77 11.73 -3.09
C ILE A 33 7.71 11.49 -4.27
N LEU A 34 8.38 12.55 -4.70
CA LEU A 34 9.26 12.54 -5.86
C LEU A 34 10.71 12.80 -5.44
N GLY A 35 11.63 12.23 -6.19
CA GLY A 35 13.05 12.43 -5.97
C GLY A 35 13.89 11.37 -6.68
N PRO A 36 15.20 11.58 -6.82
CA PRO A 36 16.11 10.61 -7.42
C PRO A 36 16.26 9.36 -6.56
N ASN A 37 16.79 8.29 -7.13
CA ASN A 37 17.14 7.09 -6.37
C ASN A 37 18.14 7.45 -5.26
N GLY A 38 17.90 6.91 -4.06
CA GLY A 38 18.73 7.22 -2.89
C GLY A 38 18.35 8.49 -2.14
N ALA A 39 17.27 9.18 -2.54
CA ALA A 39 16.76 10.36 -1.82
C ALA A 39 16.01 10.04 -0.52
N GLY A 40 15.84 8.77 -0.16
CA GLY A 40 15.13 8.37 1.06
C GLY A 40 13.63 8.15 0.89
N LYS A 41 13.12 8.06 -0.35
CA LYS A 41 11.68 7.86 -0.61
C LYS A 41 11.15 6.56 0.00
N SER A 42 11.79 5.44 -0.28
CA SER A 42 11.39 4.13 0.25
C SER A 42 11.51 4.06 1.76
N THR A 43 12.54 4.66 2.33
CA THR A 43 12.72 4.75 3.78
C THR A 43 11.59 5.57 4.41
N THR A 44 11.25 6.70 3.82
CA THR A 44 10.15 7.55 4.29
C THR A 44 8.82 6.79 4.26
N ILE A 45 8.50 6.12 3.16
CA ILE A 45 7.28 5.32 3.05
C ILE A 45 7.29 4.19 4.08
N SER A 46 8.40 3.48 4.25
CA SER A 46 8.52 2.41 5.25
C SER A 46 8.26 2.89 6.67
N MET A 47 8.66 4.11 7.00
CA MET A 47 8.34 4.72 8.29
C MET A 47 6.86 5.09 8.38
N LEU A 48 6.29 5.69 7.33
CA LEU A 48 4.89 6.10 7.31
C LEU A 48 3.93 4.92 7.44
N ILE A 49 4.26 3.76 6.89
CA ILE A 49 3.41 2.55 6.99
C ILE A 49 3.72 1.69 8.21
N GLY A 50 4.67 2.10 9.04
CA GLY A 50 4.98 1.42 10.30
C GLY A 50 5.94 0.23 10.18
N LEU A 51 6.58 0.00 9.03
CA LEU A 51 7.56 -1.06 8.87
C LEU A 51 8.91 -0.72 9.51
N LYS A 52 9.21 0.56 9.63
CA LYS A 52 10.44 1.05 10.26
C LYS A 52 10.11 2.17 11.24
N GLN A 53 10.83 2.20 12.35
CA GLN A 53 10.70 3.28 13.33
C GLN A 53 11.65 4.43 12.94
N PRO A 54 11.21 5.69 13.05
CA PRO A 54 12.12 6.82 12.89
C PRO A 54 13.14 6.83 14.03
N THR A 55 14.35 7.28 13.73
CA THR A 55 15.40 7.49 14.74
C THR A 55 15.06 8.69 15.61
N GLN A 56 14.45 9.72 15.02
CA GLN A 56 13.97 10.92 15.69
C GLN A 56 12.62 11.32 15.11
N GLY A 57 11.84 12.07 15.89
CA GLY A 57 10.51 12.52 15.49
C GLY A 57 9.44 11.48 15.75
N GLU A 58 8.23 11.79 15.30
CA GLU A 58 7.07 10.93 15.53
C GLU A 58 6.15 10.90 14.32
N ILE A 59 5.41 9.80 14.20
CA ILE A 59 4.38 9.62 13.18
C ILE A 59 3.06 9.37 13.89
N ILE A 60 2.06 10.18 13.56
CA ILE A 60 0.75 10.16 14.20
C ILE A 60 -0.31 9.87 13.15
N TYR A 61 -1.09 8.81 13.39
CA TYR A 61 -2.28 8.49 12.62
C TYR A 61 -3.53 8.95 13.37
N GLU A 62 -4.56 9.35 12.63
CA GLU A 62 -5.89 9.48 13.19
C GLU A 62 -6.31 8.11 13.76
N PRO A 63 -6.87 8.03 15.00
CA PRO A 63 -7.28 6.76 15.59
C PRO A 63 -8.21 5.96 14.69
N GLY A 64 -7.96 4.64 14.56
CA GLY A 64 -8.77 3.76 13.75
C GLY A 64 -8.47 3.79 12.26
N THR A 65 -7.44 4.51 11.82
CA THR A 65 -7.04 4.58 10.41
C THR A 65 -6.63 3.20 9.88
N LYS A 66 -7.26 2.78 8.78
CA LYS A 66 -6.88 1.57 8.05
C LYS A 66 -5.95 1.94 6.91
N ILE A 67 -4.85 1.20 6.81
CA ILE A 67 -3.82 1.42 5.79
C ILE A 67 -3.88 0.30 4.77
N GLY A 68 -3.88 0.65 3.48
CA GLY A 68 -3.60 -0.26 2.39
C GLY A 68 -2.24 0.07 1.79
N VAL A 69 -1.48 -0.96 1.43
CA VAL A 69 -0.15 -0.79 0.83
C VAL A 69 -0.02 -1.66 -0.41
N VAL A 70 0.40 -1.05 -1.51
CA VAL A 70 0.81 -1.78 -2.70
C VAL A 70 2.33 -1.70 -2.77
N PHE A 71 2.98 -2.82 -2.49
CA PHE A 71 4.44 -2.92 -2.50
C PHE A 71 4.98 -2.95 -3.93
N GLN A 72 6.23 -2.58 -4.09
CA GLN A 72 6.93 -2.67 -5.37
C GLN A 72 6.99 -4.12 -5.87
N THR A 73 7.22 -5.08 -4.96
CA THR A 73 7.14 -6.52 -5.24
C THR A 73 5.81 -7.06 -4.74
N SER A 74 5.11 -7.81 -5.59
CA SER A 74 3.81 -8.38 -5.24
C SER A 74 3.93 -9.43 -4.14
N VAL A 75 2.88 -9.49 -3.29
CA VAL A 75 2.73 -10.52 -2.25
C VAL A 75 1.76 -11.63 -2.68
N LEU A 76 1.28 -11.61 -3.93
CA LEU A 76 0.32 -12.57 -4.44
C LEU A 76 1.00 -13.83 -4.98
N ASP A 77 0.26 -14.93 -5.00
CA ASP A 77 0.73 -16.22 -5.47
C ASP A 77 0.60 -16.31 -6.99
N GLU A 78 1.72 -16.51 -7.68
CA GLU A 78 1.77 -16.58 -9.13
C GLU A 78 1.03 -17.79 -9.71
N MET A 79 0.87 -18.86 -8.95
CA MET A 79 0.23 -20.11 -9.38
C MET A 79 -1.29 -20.10 -9.22
N LEU A 80 -1.82 -19.15 -8.47
CA LEU A 80 -3.25 -18.98 -8.29
C LEU A 80 -3.82 -17.98 -9.31
N THR A 81 -5.10 -18.13 -9.62
CA THR A 81 -5.79 -17.16 -10.46
C THR A 81 -5.93 -15.82 -9.75
N VAL A 82 -6.25 -14.78 -10.49
CA VAL A 82 -6.56 -13.45 -9.94
C VAL A 82 -7.66 -13.58 -8.89
N ARG A 83 -8.77 -14.24 -9.25
CA ARG A 83 -9.92 -14.40 -8.35
C ARG A 83 -9.56 -15.20 -7.09
N GLU A 84 -8.83 -16.29 -7.24
CA GLU A 84 -8.40 -17.12 -6.10
C GLU A 84 -7.52 -16.32 -5.13
N ASN A 85 -6.55 -15.54 -5.65
CA ASN A 85 -5.74 -14.66 -4.82
C ASN A 85 -6.58 -13.69 -4.00
N LEU A 86 -7.54 -13.03 -4.65
CA LEU A 86 -8.39 -12.04 -3.98
C LEU A 86 -9.32 -12.69 -2.95
N ILE A 87 -9.90 -13.86 -3.25
CA ILE A 87 -10.76 -14.59 -2.32
C ILE A 87 -9.98 -15.00 -1.07
N ILE A 88 -8.78 -15.57 -1.23
CA ILE A 88 -7.94 -15.99 -0.11
C ILE A 88 -7.57 -14.81 0.77
N ARG A 89 -7.18 -13.69 0.17
CA ARG A 89 -6.84 -12.48 0.90
C ARG A 89 -8.04 -11.86 1.61
N ALA A 90 -9.20 -11.88 0.96
CA ALA A 90 -10.43 -11.36 1.57
C ALA A 90 -10.81 -12.09 2.86
N LYS A 91 -10.52 -13.40 2.93
CA LYS A 91 -10.80 -14.20 4.14
C LYS A 91 -9.99 -13.76 5.36
N GLN A 92 -8.92 -13.01 5.18
CA GLN A 92 -8.09 -12.49 6.27
C GLN A 92 -8.72 -11.28 6.97
N TYR A 93 -9.75 -10.69 6.38
CA TYR A 93 -10.43 -9.52 6.93
C TYR A 93 -11.82 -9.89 7.43
N LYS A 94 -12.16 -9.37 8.60
CA LYS A 94 -13.50 -9.55 9.19
C LYS A 94 -14.45 -8.48 8.66
N GLY A 95 -15.73 -8.86 8.51
CA GLY A 95 -16.79 -7.90 8.19
C GLY A 95 -16.85 -7.43 6.74
N LEU A 96 -16.12 -8.07 5.82
CA LEU A 96 -16.26 -7.77 4.40
C LEU A 96 -17.58 -8.31 3.87
N LYS A 97 -18.24 -7.53 2.99
CA LYS A 97 -19.44 -7.97 2.30
C LYS A 97 -19.11 -9.14 1.36
N PRO A 98 -20.04 -10.12 1.18
CA PRO A 98 -19.80 -11.27 0.30
C PRO A 98 -19.45 -10.92 -1.14
N ASN A 99 -19.93 -9.77 -1.65
CA ASN A 99 -19.69 -9.31 -3.01
C ASN A 99 -18.43 -8.43 -3.16
N ARG A 100 -17.64 -8.25 -2.09
CA ARG A 100 -16.48 -7.31 -2.12
C ARG A 100 -15.49 -7.66 -3.22
N VAL A 101 -15.12 -8.93 -3.35
CA VAL A 101 -14.17 -9.38 -4.38
C VAL A 101 -14.74 -9.13 -5.79
N SER A 102 -15.99 -9.51 -6.02
CA SER A 102 -16.63 -9.31 -7.33
C SER A 102 -16.74 -7.83 -7.69
N ASP A 103 -17.08 -6.98 -6.74
CA ASP A 103 -17.14 -5.52 -6.96
C ASP A 103 -15.79 -4.94 -7.33
N LEU A 104 -14.71 -5.36 -6.67
CA LEU A 104 -13.36 -4.91 -6.99
C LEU A 104 -12.89 -5.40 -8.36
N ILE A 105 -13.23 -6.64 -8.72
CA ILE A 105 -12.94 -7.19 -10.05
C ILE A 105 -13.59 -6.30 -11.12
N ASP A 106 -14.84 -5.91 -10.94
CA ASP A 106 -15.56 -5.04 -11.87
C ASP A 106 -14.97 -3.63 -11.91
N GLN A 107 -14.77 -3.03 -10.74
CA GLN A 107 -14.28 -1.65 -10.63
C GLN A 107 -12.88 -1.45 -11.21
N LEU A 108 -12.02 -2.45 -11.09
CA LEU A 108 -10.62 -2.36 -11.57
C LEU A 108 -10.40 -3.01 -12.94
N GLY A 109 -11.48 -3.42 -13.61
CA GLY A 109 -11.40 -3.98 -14.95
C GLY A 109 -10.66 -5.31 -15.03
N LEU A 110 -10.85 -6.18 -14.03
CA LEU A 110 -10.18 -7.48 -13.95
C LEU A 110 -11.00 -8.62 -14.55
N SER A 111 -12.24 -8.38 -14.96
CA SER A 111 -13.20 -9.40 -15.37
C SER A 111 -12.67 -10.29 -16.50
N ALA A 112 -11.98 -9.69 -17.48
CA ALA A 112 -11.49 -10.42 -18.66
C ALA A 112 -10.43 -11.45 -18.33
N PHE A 113 -9.66 -11.26 -17.24
CA PHE A 113 -8.56 -12.14 -16.85
C PHE A 113 -8.64 -12.65 -15.40
N GLN A 114 -9.81 -12.56 -14.78
CA GLN A 114 -9.99 -13.00 -13.40
C GLN A 114 -9.71 -14.49 -13.16
N LYS A 115 -9.85 -15.31 -14.19
CA LYS A 115 -9.59 -16.76 -14.15
C LYS A 115 -8.19 -17.14 -14.62
N GLN A 116 -7.39 -16.17 -15.02
CA GLN A 116 -6.02 -16.37 -15.44
C GLN A 116 -5.08 -16.40 -14.24
N LYS A 117 -4.05 -17.23 -14.29
CA LYS A 117 -3.02 -17.27 -13.24
C LYS A 117 -2.29 -15.95 -13.16
N TYR A 118 -2.10 -15.45 -11.93
CA TYR A 118 -1.45 -14.17 -11.68
C TYR A 118 -0.08 -14.08 -12.35
N GLY A 119 0.74 -15.13 -12.26
CA GLY A 119 2.08 -15.15 -12.84
C GLY A 119 2.13 -14.95 -14.35
N THR A 120 1.03 -15.20 -15.06
CA THR A 120 0.94 -15.08 -16.54
C THR A 120 0.46 -13.71 -16.99
N LEU A 121 0.14 -12.82 -16.10
CA LEU A 121 -0.37 -11.48 -16.42
C LEU A 121 0.74 -10.55 -16.89
N SER A 122 0.36 -9.52 -17.67
CA SER A 122 1.25 -8.40 -17.97
C SER A 122 1.57 -7.59 -16.69
N GLY A 123 2.62 -6.78 -16.74
CA GLY A 123 2.98 -5.93 -15.61
C GLY A 123 1.85 -5.00 -15.17
N GLY A 124 1.18 -4.36 -16.11
CA GLY A 124 0.03 -3.49 -15.83
C GLY A 124 -1.15 -4.23 -15.24
N GLN A 125 -1.45 -5.44 -15.73
CA GLN A 125 -2.50 -6.28 -15.19
C GLN A 125 -2.18 -6.71 -13.76
N LYS A 126 -0.94 -7.15 -13.51
CA LYS A 126 -0.47 -7.49 -12.15
C LYS A 126 -0.63 -6.32 -11.19
N ARG A 127 -0.27 -5.12 -11.64
CA ARG A 127 -0.38 -3.92 -10.80
C ARG A 127 -1.83 -3.62 -10.39
N ARG A 128 -2.78 -3.78 -11.32
CA ARG A 128 -4.20 -3.63 -11.00
C ARG A 128 -4.69 -4.65 -9.98
N VAL A 129 -4.24 -5.89 -10.09
CA VAL A 129 -4.61 -6.94 -9.12
C VAL A 129 -4.02 -6.62 -7.75
N ASP A 130 -2.78 -6.15 -7.69
CA ASP A 130 -2.14 -5.74 -6.44
C ASP A 130 -2.90 -4.58 -5.78
N ILE A 131 -3.38 -3.63 -6.57
CA ILE A 131 -4.23 -2.54 -6.07
C ILE A 131 -5.56 -3.09 -5.54
N ALA A 132 -6.21 -4.00 -6.26
CA ALA A 132 -7.43 -4.64 -5.80
C ALA A 132 -7.23 -5.33 -4.45
N ARG A 133 -6.14 -6.06 -4.30
CA ARG A 133 -5.80 -6.70 -3.03
C ARG A 133 -5.68 -5.69 -1.89
N ALA A 134 -4.98 -4.58 -2.12
CA ALA A 134 -4.82 -3.54 -1.11
C ALA A 134 -6.15 -2.84 -0.75
N LEU A 135 -7.10 -2.78 -1.68
CA LEU A 135 -8.41 -2.17 -1.45
C LEU A 135 -9.41 -3.10 -0.76
N LEU A 136 -9.11 -4.39 -0.60
CA LEU A 136 -10.02 -5.35 0.03
C LEU A 136 -10.47 -4.91 1.43
N SER A 137 -9.56 -4.39 2.24
CA SER A 137 -9.84 -3.95 3.60
C SER A 137 -10.57 -2.62 3.70
N GLN A 138 -10.87 -1.96 2.58
CA GLN A 138 -11.45 -0.61 2.54
C GLN A 138 -10.57 0.41 3.30
N PRO A 139 -9.33 0.60 2.88
CA PRO A 139 -8.40 1.46 3.61
C PRO A 139 -8.83 2.94 3.56
N ASP A 140 -8.48 3.67 4.61
CA ASP A 140 -8.65 5.13 4.68
C ASP A 140 -7.51 5.85 3.96
N ILE A 141 -6.35 5.22 3.89
CA ILE A 141 -5.17 5.73 3.19
C ILE A 141 -4.50 4.59 2.42
N LEU A 142 -4.15 4.85 1.17
CA LEU A 142 -3.48 3.89 0.30
C LEU A 142 -2.09 4.39 -0.06
N PHE A 143 -1.08 3.58 0.22
CA PHE A 143 0.29 3.83 -0.19
C PHE A 143 0.61 3.00 -1.43
N LEU A 144 1.14 3.65 -2.45
CA LEU A 144 1.61 2.99 -3.68
C LEU A 144 3.13 3.16 -3.78
N GLU A 145 3.82 2.05 -3.73
CA GLU A 145 5.29 2.03 -3.81
C GLU A 145 5.78 1.69 -5.21
#